data_0c06d77a5fc03d232cb7dbf570602655
#
_entry.id   0c06d77a5fc03d232cb7dbf570602655
#
_cell.length_a   1.000
_cell.length_b   1.000
_cell.length_c   1.000
_cell.angle_alpha   90.00
_cell.angle_beta   90.00
_cell.angle_gamma   90.00
#
_symmetry.space_group_name_H-M   'P 1'
#
loop_
_entity.id
_entity.type
_entity.pdbx_description
1 polymer ?
#
loop_
_entity_poly.entity_id
_entity_poly.type
_entity_poly.pdbx_seq_one_letter_code
_entity_poly.pdbx_strand_id
1 'polypeptide(L)'
;MAQRDYYEVLGVAKTATADEIKKAYRKLAIQYHPDKNPGNKEAEEKFKEATEAYEVLIDDKKRSVYDQYGFDGVKNMGGGFDPSAFQGFEDIFGGGGGLSDLFESLFGGGSFGGFGSSGRSSSRGGGPARGANLRYDLQIEFTDAVYGKKIEIQYSRDEHCTECKGSGSAGGGGRKMCPDCKGTGQVRQNPGFFSIASTCRRCGGAGTIIENPCKKCGGSGLERKKQKILITIPAGIEEGKRITIPKQGNAGSGGGDYGDLYVFIFIKPHHLFERHGNDLYCVVPISMTQAALGAEIRVKSLNDKQLTVKIPAGTQHGDAVRVRGEGVPAATGRTGDLYLKVIIKIPTRISSSGKKLLSEFSAIEGENTAPDMVPLSKL
;
A
#
# COMPACT_ATOMS: atom_id res chain seq x y z
N MET A 1 24.04 24.45 -28.73
CA MET A 1 24.90 24.78 -27.59
C MET A 1 25.97 23.71 -27.47
N ALA A 2 27.23 24.05 -27.11
CA ALA A 2 28.29 23.07 -26.95
C ALA A 2 27.94 22.19 -25.73
N GLN A 3 27.84 20.86 -25.92
CA GLN A 3 27.63 19.91 -24.82
C GLN A 3 28.87 19.97 -23.90
N ARG A 4 28.63 20.17 -22.58
CA ARG A 4 29.69 20.17 -21.56
C ARG A 4 30.13 18.74 -21.28
N ASP A 5 31.41 18.55 -20.95
CA ASP A 5 31.96 17.24 -20.53
C ASP A 5 31.17 16.73 -19.29
N TYR A 6 30.76 15.47 -19.31
CA TYR A 6 29.98 14.87 -18.21
C TYR A 6 30.70 14.91 -16.86
N TYR A 7 32.03 14.83 -16.85
CA TYR A 7 32.82 15.00 -15.63
C TYR A 7 32.76 16.42 -15.09
N GLU A 8 32.75 17.42 -15.99
CA GLU A 8 32.58 18.84 -15.62
C GLU A 8 31.16 19.13 -15.12
N VAL A 9 30.13 18.51 -15.73
CA VAL A 9 28.73 18.65 -15.29
C VAL A 9 28.56 18.16 -13.87
N LEU A 10 29.14 17.01 -13.51
CA LEU A 10 29.10 16.48 -12.15
C LEU A 10 30.13 17.12 -11.21
N GLY A 11 31.12 17.88 -11.73
CA GLY A 11 32.16 18.50 -10.95
C GLY A 11 33.15 17.49 -10.34
N VAL A 12 33.45 16.40 -11.06
CA VAL A 12 34.37 15.34 -10.62
C VAL A 12 35.54 15.16 -11.59
N ALA A 13 36.65 14.61 -11.11
CA ALA A 13 37.80 14.30 -11.96
C ALA A 13 37.52 13.10 -12.89
N LYS A 14 38.19 13.02 -14.04
CA LYS A 14 38.07 11.87 -14.97
C LYS A 14 38.50 10.55 -14.34
N THR A 15 39.26 10.59 -13.27
CA THR A 15 39.69 9.42 -12.47
C THR A 15 38.77 9.09 -11.31
N ALA A 16 37.64 9.80 -11.16
CA ALA A 16 36.72 9.61 -10.06
C ALA A 16 36.13 8.18 -10.02
N THR A 17 36.02 7.68 -8.80
CA THR A 17 35.41 6.38 -8.53
C THR A 17 33.88 6.43 -8.69
N ALA A 18 33.21 5.28 -8.87
CA ALA A 18 31.74 5.20 -8.95
C ALA A 18 31.04 5.81 -7.73
N ASP A 19 31.65 5.68 -6.52
CA ASP A 19 31.10 6.25 -5.30
C ASP A 19 31.21 7.79 -5.26
N GLU A 20 32.28 8.34 -5.77
CA GLU A 20 32.47 9.80 -5.90
C GLU A 20 31.48 10.39 -6.90
N ILE A 21 31.30 9.75 -8.06
CA ILE A 21 30.32 10.11 -9.07
C ILE A 21 28.90 10.10 -8.48
N LYS A 22 28.54 9.04 -7.76
CA LYS A 22 27.24 8.90 -7.08
C LYS A 22 27.02 10.00 -6.03
N LYS A 23 28.03 10.32 -5.25
CA LYS A 23 27.99 11.39 -4.22
C LYS A 23 27.81 12.76 -4.84
N ALA A 24 28.54 13.07 -5.91
CA ALA A 24 28.43 14.32 -6.65
C ALA A 24 27.04 14.50 -7.26
N TYR A 25 26.52 13.46 -7.94
CA TYR A 25 25.18 13.47 -8.49
C TYR A 25 24.11 13.72 -7.43
N ARG A 26 24.16 13.00 -6.28
CA ARG A 26 23.19 13.22 -5.20
C ARG A 26 23.16 14.67 -4.71
N LYS A 27 24.32 15.32 -4.61
CA LYS A 27 24.42 16.71 -4.19
C LYS A 27 23.73 17.64 -5.20
N LEU A 28 23.99 17.45 -6.48
CA LEU A 28 23.37 18.25 -7.55
C LEU A 28 21.85 17.97 -7.67
N ALA A 29 21.45 16.72 -7.57
CA ALA A 29 20.03 16.33 -7.61
C ALA A 29 19.22 16.96 -6.47
N ILE A 30 19.76 17.05 -5.24
CA ILE A 30 19.09 17.72 -4.12
C ILE A 30 19.07 19.24 -4.31
N GLN A 31 20.12 19.81 -4.91
CA GLN A 31 20.26 21.25 -5.13
C GLN A 31 19.31 21.76 -6.21
N TYR A 32 19.17 21.03 -7.32
CA TYR A 32 18.37 21.40 -8.48
C TYR A 32 17.04 20.63 -8.59
N HIS A 33 16.59 20.02 -7.48
CA HIS A 33 15.33 19.28 -7.46
C HIS A 33 14.15 20.18 -7.83
N PRO A 34 13.23 19.72 -8.70
CA PRO A 34 12.06 20.51 -9.12
C PRO A 34 11.20 20.99 -7.94
N ASP A 35 11.01 20.15 -6.91
CA ASP A 35 10.23 20.52 -5.71
C ASP A 35 10.86 21.67 -4.90
N LYS A 36 12.20 21.81 -4.96
CA LYS A 36 12.90 22.90 -4.29
C LYS A 36 13.05 24.14 -5.15
N ASN A 37 12.90 24.00 -6.46
CA ASN A 37 13.06 25.07 -7.44
C ASN A 37 11.85 25.12 -8.40
N PRO A 38 10.60 25.27 -7.92
CA PRO A 38 9.43 25.22 -8.77
C PRO A 38 9.45 26.36 -9.80
N GLY A 39 9.31 26.02 -11.09
CA GLY A 39 9.28 26.96 -12.19
C GLY A 39 10.62 27.55 -12.64
N ASN A 40 11.75 27.09 -12.09
CA ASN A 40 13.08 27.55 -12.48
C ASN A 40 13.64 26.66 -13.61
N LYS A 41 13.55 27.15 -14.86
CA LYS A 41 14.04 26.44 -16.05
C LYS A 41 15.53 26.14 -16.02
N GLU A 42 16.35 27.03 -15.48
CA GLU A 42 17.79 26.80 -15.36
C GLU A 42 18.13 25.65 -14.40
N ALA A 43 17.38 25.53 -13.29
CA ALA A 43 17.53 24.43 -12.36
C ALA A 43 17.11 23.10 -13.01
N GLU A 44 16.05 23.12 -13.80
CA GLU A 44 15.57 21.95 -14.54
C GLU A 44 16.58 21.48 -15.60
N GLU A 45 17.18 22.40 -16.36
CA GLU A 45 18.21 22.07 -17.34
C GLU A 45 19.45 21.46 -16.66
N LYS A 46 19.93 22.06 -15.56
CA LYS A 46 21.06 21.53 -14.78
C LYS A 46 20.76 20.16 -14.17
N PHE A 47 19.53 19.93 -13.75
CA PHE A 47 19.10 18.61 -13.26
C PHE A 47 19.11 17.56 -14.38
N LYS A 48 18.63 17.91 -15.57
CA LYS A 48 18.64 17.04 -16.76
C LYS A 48 20.08 16.70 -17.16
N GLU A 49 20.96 17.71 -17.30
CA GLU A 49 22.38 17.52 -17.61
C GLU A 49 23.09 16.62 -16.56
N ALA A 50 22.84 16.84 -15.29
CA ALA A 50 23.45 16.04 -14.22
C ALA A 50 22.96 14.58 -14.24
N THR A 51 21.68 14.34 -14.58
CA THR A 51 21.12 13.00 -14.67
C THR A 51 21.69 12.23 -15.86
N GLU A 52 21.82 12.89 -17.03
CA GLU A 52 22.44 12.32 -18.22
C GLU A 52 23.91 11.95 -17.98
N ALA A 53 24.67 12.88 -17.36
CA ALA A 53 26.06 12.66 -17.01
C ALA A 53 26.23 11.46 -16.05
N TYR A 54 25.38 11.36 -15.05
CA TYR A 54 25.41 10.26 -14.08
C TYR A 54 25.10 8.91 -14.74
N GLU A 55 24.09 8.85 -15.62
CA GLU A 55 23.69 7.62 -16.30
C GLU A 55 24.84 7.05 -17.18
N VAL A 56 25.60 7.91 -17.80
CA VAL A 56 26.74 7.48 -18.63
C VAL A 56 27.95 7.10 -17.77
N LEU A 57 28.28 7.87 -16.73
CA LEU A 57 29.51 7.69 -15.96
C LEU A 57 29.42 6.60 -14.89
N ILE A 58 28.22 6.16 -14.47
CA ILE A 58 28.03 5.10 -13.47
C ILE A 58 28.17 3.69 -14.07
N ASP A 59 27.91 3.52 -15.35
CA ASP A 59 28.07 2.25 -16.06
C ASP A 59 29.47 2.14 -16.67
N ASP A 60 30.25 1.17 -16.23
CA ASP A 60 31.65 0.99 -16.65
C ASP A 60 31.78 0.84 -18.18
N LYS A 61 30.78 0.25 -18.86
CA LYS A 61 30.80 0.09 -20.32
C LYS A 61 30.50 1.40 -21.02
N LYS A 62 29.47 2.14 -20.60
CA LYS A 62 29.13 3.44 -21.17
C LYS A 62 30.24 4.45 -20.90
N ARG A 63 30.83 4.43 -19.70
CA ARG A 63 31.95 5.26 -19.31
C ARG A 63 33.17 5.02 -20.18
N SER A 64 33.54 3.75 -20.41
CA SER A 64 34.69 3.41 -21.25
C SER A 64 34.48 3.86 -22.71
N VAL A 65 33.27 3.78 -23.24
CA VAL A 65 32.94 4.26 -24.58
C VAL A 65 32.94 5.79 -24.63
N TYR A 66 32.42 6.45 -23.60
CA TYR A 66 32.47 7.89 -23.47
C TYR A 66 33.90 8.42 -23.38
N ASP A 67 34.77 7.75 -22.60
CA ASP A 67 36.17 8.13 -22.47
C ASP A 67 36.98 7.96 -23.76
N GLN A 68 36.61 7.00 -24.63
CA GLN A 68 37.29 6.73 -25.90
C GLN A 68 36.73 7.53 -27.09
N TYR A 69 35.41 7.69 -27.19
CA TYR A 69 34.74 8.22 -28.39
C TYR A 69 33.87 9.45 -28.08
N GLY A 70 33.88 9.96 -26.85
CA GLY A 70 33.09 11.12 -26.45
C GLY A 70 31.58 10.90 -26.60
N PHE A 71 30.84 11.98 -26.78
CA PHE A 71 29.39 11.98 -26.95
C PHE A 71 28.90 11.13 -28.13
N ASP A 72 29.66 11.11 -29.24
CA ASP A 72 29.27 10.36 -30.42
C ASP A 72 29.33 8.85 -30.20
N GLY A 73 30.24 8.38 -29.35
CA GLY A 73 30.34 6.97 -28.98
C GLY A 73 29.10 6.49 -28.19
N VAL A 74 28.62 7.29 -27.27
CA VAL A 74 27.46 6.94 -26.46
C VAL A 74 26.16 6.96 -27.28
N LYS A 75 26.01 7.91 -28.24
CA LYS A 75 24.85 7.96 -29.12
C LYS A 75 24.75 6.75 -30.05
N ASN A 76 25.87 6.21 -30.50
CA ASN A 76 25.90 5.08 -31.44
C ASN A 76 25.70 3.71 -30.74
N MET A 77 25.80 3.60 -29.42
CA MET A 77 25.59 2.35 -28.71
C MET A 77 24.11 1.92 -28.54
N GLY A 78 23.17 2.59 -29.20
CA GLY A 78 21.74 2.24 -29.17
C GLY A 78 21.09 2.45 -27.78
N GLY A 79 21.78 3.15 -26.88
CA GLY A 79 21.30 3.58 -25.58
C GLY A 79 21.30 5.10 -25.47
N GLY A 80 21.12 5.80 -26.62
CA GLY A 80 20.97 7.25 -26.64
C GLY A 80 19.76 7.63 -25.81
N PHE A 81 19.90 8.64 -25.00
CA PHE A 81 18.83 9.36 -24.33
C PHE A 81 17.69 9.59 -25.33
N ASP A 82 16.59 8.85 -25.19
CA ASP A 82 15.41 9.04 -25.99
C ASP A 82 14.63 10.23 -25.42
N PRO A 83 14.60 11.39 -26.09
CA PRO A 83 13.85 12.55 -25.62
C PRO A 83 12.35 12.26 -25.48
N SER A 84 11.83 11.21 -26.15
CA SER A 84 10.42 10.80 -26.04
C SER A 84 10.14 10.04 -24.74
N ALA A 85 11.13 9.37 -24.16
CA ALA A 85 11.03 8.81 -22.81
C ALA A 85 10.89 9.92 -21.74
N PHE A 86 11.41 11.10 -22.05
CA PHE A 86 11.30 12.28 -21.19
C PHE A 86 9.95 13.00 -21.33
N GLN A 87 9.28 12.94 -22.50
CA GLN A 87 7.91 13.45 -22.66
C GLN A 87 6.91 12.64 -21.82
N GLY A 88 7.08 11.32 -21.70
CA GLY A 88 6.32 10.50 -20.76
C GLY A 88 6.59 10.82 -19.28
N PHE A 89 7.74 11.41 -18.98
CA PHE A 89 8.12 11.88 -17.67
C PHE A 89 7.43 13.21 -17.30
N GLU A 90 7.17 14.07 -18.28
CA GLU A 90 6.45 15.33 -18.11
C GLU A 90 4.95 15.09 -17.82
N ASP A 91 4.33 14.09 -18.45
CA ASP A 91 2.95 13.65 -18.17
C ASP A 91 2.78 12.99 -16.78
N ILE A 92 3.82 12.33 -16.28
CA ILE A 92 3.84 11.74 -14.93
C ILE A 92 4.15 12.80 -13.85
N PHE A 93 4.88 13.85 -14.20
CA PHE A 93 5.26 14.95 -13.30
C PHE A 93 4.18 16.03 -13.14
N GLY A 94 3.30 16.19 -14.15
CA GLY A 94 2.18 17.14 -14.11
C GLY A 94 1.00 16.74 -13.24
N GLY A 95 0.94 15.49 -12.77
CA GLY A 95 -0.11 14.95 -11.90
C GLY A 95 0.41 14.65 -10.51
N GLY A 96 0.27 15.57 -9.57
CA GLY A 96 0.72 15.57 -8.19
C GLY A 96 0.63 14.27 -7.39
N GLY A 97 1.56 13.34 -7.57
CA GLY A 97 1.61 12.11 -6.80
C GLY A 97 2.97 11.43 -6.83
N GLY A 98 3.74 11.52 -5.74
CA GLY A 98 4.63 10.46 -5.32
C GLY A 98 5.97 10.25 -6.01
N LEU A 99 6.75 11.30 -6.25
CA LEU A 99 8.13 11.18 -6.74
C LEU A 99 9.04 10.38 -5.81
N SER A 100 8.75 10.39 -4.51
CA SER A 100 9.51 9.67 -3.48
C SER A 100 9.48 8.15 -3.69
N ASP A 101 8.32 7.59 -4.03
CA ASP A 101 8.15 6.15 -4.20
C ASP A 101 8.79 5.63 -5.49
N LEU A 102 8.78 6.44 -6.56
CA LEU A 102 9.43 6.07 -7.81
C LEU A 102 10.94 6.18 -7.71
N PHE A 103 11.45 7.19 -6.97
CA PHE A 103 12.87 7.36 -6.70
C PHE A 103 13.40 6.23 -5.81
N GLU A 104 12.64 5.81 -4.78
CA GLU A 104 13.00 4.69 -3.92
C GLU A 104 12.93 3.34 -4.65
N SER A 105 11.98 3.16 -5.58
CA SER A 105 11.90 1.99 -6.45
C SER A 105 13.03 1.94 -7.48
N LEU A 106 13.50 3.08 -7.97
CA LEU A 106 14.56 3.17 -8.97
C LEU A 106 15.97 3.17 -8.34
N PHE A 107 16.11 3.69 -7.10
CA PHE A 107 17.41 3.88 -6.45
C PHE A 107 17.58 3.21 -5.08
N GLY A 108 16.50 2.69 -4.47
CA GLY A 108 16.52 2.14 -3.11
C GLY A 108 16.78 0.64 -2.98
N GLY A 109 16.70 -0.13 -4.04
CA GLY A 109 16.90 -1.59 -4.00
C GLY A 109 17.96 -2.03 -5.00
N GLY A 110 19.13 -2.42 -4.50
CA GLY A 110 20.27 -2.88 -5.29
C GLY A 110 19.92 -4.00 -6.28
N SER A 111 19.67 -3.64 -7.51
CA SER A 111 19.90 -4.46 -8.70
C SER A 111 19.61 -3.62 -9.95
N PHE A 112 20.54 -2.76 -10.32
CA PHE A 112 20.54 -2.06 -11.62
C PHE A 112 21.04 -3.03 -12.69
N GLY A 113 20.20 -3.96 -13.08
CA GLY A 113 20.50 -4.91 -14.15
C GLY A 113 19.22 -5.42 -14.79
N GLY A 114 18.54 -4.60 -15.62
CA GLY A 114 17.40 -5.14 -16.34
C GLY A 114 16.32 -4.15 -16.76
N PHE A 115 16.66 -2.97 -17.23
CA PHE A 115 15.73 -2.16 -18.02
C PHE A 115 15.79 -2.62 -19.48
N GLY A 116 15.23 -3.79 -19.70
CA GLY A 116 15.12 -4.36 -21.03
C GLY A 116 14.21 -5.56 -20.96
N SER A 117 12.98 -5.37 -21.34
CA SER A 117 11.97 -6.39 -21.50
C SER A 117 10.94 -6.44 -20.36
N SER A 118 9.93 -5.59 -20.46
CA SER A 118 8.57 -5.99 -20.10
C SER A 118 8.08 -7.06 -21.10
N GLY A 119 8.96 -8.02 -21.39
CA GLY A 119 8.59 -9.31 -21.91
C GLY A 119 8.02 -10.07 -20.74
N ARG A 120 6.73 -10.33 -20.79
CA ARG A 120 6.11 -11.44 -20.09
C ARG A 120 7.16 -12.53 -20.02
N SER A 121 7.70 -12.79 -18.82
CA SER A 121 8.42 -14.00 -18.53
C SER A 121 7.44 -15.17 -18.76
N SER A 122 7.23 -15.48 -20.02
CA SER A 122 6.74 -16.78 -20.41
C SER A 122 7.85 -17.73 -19.94
N SER A 123 7.66 -18.34 -18.79
CA SER A 123 8.46 -19.47 -18.35
C SER A 123 8.46 -20.50 -19.48
N ARG A 124 9.51 -20.42 -20.30
CA ARG A 124 9.83 -21.41 -21.31
C ARG A 124 10.29 -22.66 -20.57
N GLY A 125 9.33 -23.44 -20.13
CA GLY A 125 9.60 -24.71 -19.51
C GLY A 125 8.38 -25.10 -18.68
N GLY A 126 7.68 -26.18 -19.06
CA GLY A 126 6.57 -26.77 -18.31
C GLY A 126 6.97 -27.30 -16.93
N GLY A 127 7.80 -26.56 -16.19
CA GLY A 127 8.19 -26.84 -14.82
C GLY A 127 7.12 -26.44 -13.80
N PRO A 128 7.30 -26.89 -12.54
CA PRO A 128 6.41 -26.53 -11.45
C PRO A 128 6.36 -24.99 -11.27
N ALA A 129 5.19 -24.40 -11.39
CA ALA A 129 5.00 -22.97 -11.15
C ALA A 129 4.30 -22.75 -9.81
N ARG A 130 4.71 -21.72 -9.05
CA ARG A 130 4.06 -21.37 -7.79
C ARG A 130 2.60 -20.99 -8.03
N GLY A 131 1.72 -21.38 -7.12
CA GLY A 131 0.31 -21.05 -7.16
C GLY A 131 0.04 -19.57 -6.96
N ALA A 132 -1.12 -19.13 -7.44
CA ALA A 132 -1.58 -17.75 -7.27
C ALA A 132 -1.87 -17.45 -5.80
N ASN A 133 -1.58 -16.22 -5.39
CA ASN A 133 -1.98 -15.70 -4.09
C ASN A 133 -3.49 -15.47 -4.07
N LEU A 134 -4.10 -15.67 -2.91
CA LEU A 134 -5.52 -15.43 -2.69
C LEU A 134 -5.72 -14.16 -1.85
N ARG A 135 -6.77 -13.42 -2.14
CA ARG A 135 -7.26 -12.30 -1.35
C ARG A 135 -8.53 -12.73 -0.62
N TYR A 136 -8.59 -12.39 0.65
CA TYR A 136 -9.78 -12.57 1.49
C TYR A 136 -10.05 -11.27 2.25
N ASP A 137 -11.24 -10.71 2.07
CA ASP A 137 -11.66 -9.49 2.76
C ASP A 137 -12.44 -9.92 4.02
N LEU A 138 -11.89 -9.62 5.20
CA LEU A 138 -12.45 -9.97 6.49
C LEU A 138 -13.01 -8.74 7.18
N GLN A 139 -14.31 -8.73 7.39
CA GLN A 139 -14.98 -7.69 8.17
C GLN A 139 -15.07 -8.12 9.64
N ILE A 140 -14.57 -7.27 10.54
CA ILE A 140 -14.54 -7.51 11.99
C ILE A 140 -15.31 -6.42 12.73
N GLU A 141 -15.74 -6.72 13.95
CA GLU A 141 -16.35 -5.74 14.83
C GLU A 141 -15.28 -4.77 15.38
N PHE A 142 -15.70 -3.56 15.71
CA PHE A 142 -14.81 -2.52 16.25
C PHE A 142 -14.08 -2.98 17.51
N THR A 143 -14.78 -3.66 18.43
CA THR A 143 -14.23 -4.23 19.66
C THR A 143 -13.18 -5.29 19.39
N ASP A 144 -13.38 -6.13 18.35
CA ASP A 144 -12.43 -7.16 17.93
C ASP A 144 -11.14 -6.54 17.37
N ALA A 145 -11.25 -5.38 16.72
CA ALA A 145 -10.09 -4.63 16.23
C ALA A 145 -9.29 -3.99 17.37
N VAL A 146 -9.98 -3.51 18.41
CA VAL A 146 -9.34 -2.84 19.56
C VAL A 146 -8.63 -3.86 20.45
N TYR A 147 -9.30 -4.95 20.81
CA TYR A 147 -8.78 -5.91 21.80
C TYR A 147 -8.08 -7.11 21.20
N GLY A 148 -8.20 -7.30 19.88
CA GLY A 148 -7.73 -8.48 19.20
C GLY A 148 -8.66 -9.69 19.41
N LYS A 149 -8.65 -10.61 18.44
CA LYS A 149 -9.49 -11.81 18.47
C LYS A 149 -8.91 -12.89 17.58
N LYS A 150 -9.21 -14.14 17.93
CA LYS A 150 -8.99 -15.28 17.04
C LYS A 150 -10.28 -15.56 16.28
N ILE A 151 -10.22 -15.53 14.96
CA ILE A 151 -11.39 -15.74 14.07
C ILE A 151 -11.09 -16.91 13.14
N GLU A 152 -12.02 -17.87 13.05
CA GLU A 152 -11.98 -18.91 12.04
C GLU A 152 -12.62 -18.38 10.76
N ILE A 153 -11.86 -18.41 9.65
CA ILE A 153 -12.39 -18.10 8.33
C ILE A 153 -12.49 -19.36 7.47
N GLN A 154 -13.44 -19.36 6.56
CA GLN A 154 -13.61 -20.42 5.58
C GLN A 154 -13.49 -19.80 4.18
N TYR A 155 -12.59 -20.39 3.37
CA TYR A 155 -12.36 -19.95 2.00
C TYR A 155 -12.12 -21.14 1.08
N SER A 156 -12.19 -20.94 -0.23
CA SER A 156 -11.94 -21.99 -1.23
C SER A 156 -10.61 -21.74 -1.90
N ARG A 157 -9.80 -22.79 -2.04
CA ARG A 157 -8.54 -22.76 -2.80
C ARG A 157 -8.39 -23.98 -3.68
N ASP A 158 -7.56 -23.86 -4.70
CA ASP A 158 -7.13 -24.98 -5.48
C ASP A 158 -6.01 -25.71 -4.75
N GLU A 159 -6.18 -27.01 -4.54
CA GLU A 159 -5.20 -27.91 -3.93
C GLU A 159 -4.70 -28.92 -4.94
N HIS A 160 -3.55 -29.51 -4.68
CA HIS A 160 -3.07 -30.61 -5.51
C HIS A 160 -4.07 -31.77 -5.49
N CYS A 161 -4.39 -32.28 -6.66
CA CYS A 161 -5.26 -33.44 -6.82
C CYS A 161 -4.74 -34.61 -5.98
N THR A 162 -5.60 -35.21 -5.19
CA THR A 162 -5.24 -36.31 -4.28
C THR A 162 -4.77 -37.58 -5.00
N GLU A 163 -5.22 -37.82 -6.25
CA GLU A 163 -4.83 -38.97 -7.03
C GLU A 163 -3.48 -38.79 -7.73
N CYS A 164 -3.32 -37.66 -8.47
CA CYS A 164 -2.11 -37.43 -9.25
C CYS A 164 -1.07 -36.53 -8.56
N LYS A 165 -1.33 -36.03 -7.35
CA LYS A 165 -0.44 -35.17 -6.53
C LYS A 165 0.11 -33.96 -7.31
N GLY A 166 -0.72 -33.36 -8.15
CA GLY A 166 -0.37 -32.17 -8.92
C GLY A 166 0.20 -32.43 -10.32
N SER A 167 0.53 -33.68 -10.68
CA SER A 167 1.11 -34.02 -12.01
C SER A 167 0.11 -33.87 -13.17
N GLY A 168 -1.19 -34.02 -12.90
CA GLY A 168 -2.25 -34.08 -13.90
C GLY A 168 -2.35 -35.41 -14.66
N SER A 169 -1.41 -36.35 -14.48
CA SER A 169 -1.35 -37.62 -15.19
C SER A 169 -1.83 -38.78 -14.33
N ALA A 170 -2.58 -39.73 -14.92
CA ALA A 170 -2.94 -40.95 -14.27
C ALA A 170 -1.70 -41.86 -14.09
N GLY A 171 -1.58 -42.49 -12.89
CA GLY A 171 -0.49 -43.41 -12.61
C GLY A 171 0.89 -42.77 -12.41
N GLY A 172 0.96 -41.43 -12.16
CA GLY A 172 2.25 -40.77 -11.90
C GLY A 172 3.13 -40.54 -13.11
N GLY A 173 2.66 -40.86 -14.32
CA GLY A 173 3.36 -40.57 -15.57
C GLY A 173 3.46 -39.04 -15.73
N GLY A 174 4.67 -38.50 -15.80
CA GLY A 174 4.90 -37.07 -15.93
C GLY A 174 4.38 -36.49 -17.24
N ARG A 175 4.50 -35.16 -17.37
CA ARG A 175 4.28 -34.48 -18.65
C ARG A 175 5.38 -34.86 -19.64
N LYS A 176 5.05 -35.26 -20.85
CA LYS A 176 5.98 -35.54 -21.92
C LYS A 176 6.16 -34.31 -22.82
N MET A 177 7.33 -34.19 -23.40
CA MET A 177 7.60 -33.15 -24.39
C MET A 177 6.63 -33.28 -25.58
N CYS A 178 6.04 -32.18 -26.00
CA CYS A 178 5.18 -32.22 -27.18
C CYS A 178 5.96 -32.53 -28.44
N PRO A 179 5.60 -33.56 -29.21
CA PRO A 179 6.37 -34.00 -30.40
C PRO A 179 6.32 -32.94 -31.52
N ASP A 180 5.23 -32.17 -31.63
CA ASP A 180 5.04 -31.24 -32.73
C ASP A 180 5.91 -29.96 -32.56
N CYS A 181 6.03 -29.43 -31.37
CA CYS A 181 6.84 -28.25 -31.10
C CYS A 181 8.16 -28.57 -30.36
N LYS A 182 8.45 -29.82 -30.05
CA LYS A 182 9.65 -30.23 -29.35
C LYS A 182 9.96 -29.41 -28.10
N GLY A 183 8.92 -29.11 -27.31
CA GLY A 183 9.02 -28.40 -26.05
C GLY A 183 8.94 -26.87 -26.17
N THR A 184 8.98 -26.28 -27.38
CA THR A 184 8.99 -24.81 -27.55
C THR A 184 7.65 -24.14 -27.33
N GLY A 185 6.54 -24.89 -27.34
CA GLY A 185 5.18 -24.34 -27.27
C GLY A 185 4.70 -23.64 -28.54
N GLN A 186 5.59 -23.41 -29.50
CA GLN A 186 5.31 -22.70 -30.76
C GLN A 186 5.79 -23.53 -31.94
N VAL A 187 5.09 -23.45 -33.05
CA VAL A 187 5.47 -24.00 -34.33
C VAL A 187 5.80 -22.87 -35.28
N ARG A 188 7.01 -22.88 -35.83
CA ARG A 188 7.43 -21.92 -36.87
C ARG A 188 7.06 -22.45 -38.22
N GLN A 189 6.25 -21.69 -38.93
CA GLN A 189 5.98 -21.92 -40.34
C GLN A 189 6.79 -20.90 -41.14
N ASN A 190 7.58 -21.37 -42.12
CA ASN A 190 8.37 -20.53 -42.98
C ASN A 190 7.75 -20.51 -44.39
N PRO A 191 6.72 -19.70 -44.65
CA PRO A 191 6.23 -19.49 -46.00
C PRO A 191 7.11 -18.42 -46.73
N GLY A 192 8.32 -18.80 -47.13
CA GLY A 192 9.23 -17.88 -47.83
C GLY A 192 10.10 -17.02 -46.90
N PHE A 193 10.15 -15.71 -47.18
CA PHE A 193 11.05 -14.76 -46.50
C PHE A 193 10.67 -14.43 -45.03
N PHE A 194 9.47 -14.77 -44.59
CA PHE A 194 8.99 -14.45 -43.24
C PHE A 194 8.76 -15.69 -42.40
N SER A 195 9.29 -15.70 -41.19
CA SER A 195 9.05 -16.75 -40.18
C SER A 195 7.90 -16.33 -39.28
N ILE A 196 6.75 -16.98 -39.39
CA ILE A 196 5.61 -16.76 -38.52
C ILE A 196 5.61 -17.82 -37.42
N ALA A 197 5.72 -17.38 -36.14
CA ALA A 197 5.58 -18.28 -34.99
C ALA A 197 4.10 -18.33 -34.60
N SER A 198 3.51 -19.52 -34.65
CA SER A 198 2.14 -19.78 -34.19
C SER A 198 2.15 -20.67 -32.95
N THR A 199 1.18 -20.48 -32.07
CA THR A 199 1.01 -21.36 -30.90
C THR A 199 0.78 -22.80 -31.34
N CYS A 200 1.51 -23.74 -30.77
CA CYS A 200 1.36 -25.15 -31.10
C CYS A 200 -0.06 -25.63 -30.75
N ARG A 201 -0.81 -26.06 -31.74
CA ARG A 201 -2.21 -26.49 -31.56
C ARG A 201 -2.35 -27.73 -30.66
N ARG A 202 -1.34 -28.63 -30.65
CA ARG A 202 -1.39 -29.87 -29.90
C ARG A 202 -1.20 -29.69 -28.40
N CYS A 203 -0.31 -28.79 -27.99
CA CYS A 203 -0.06 -28.53 -26.58
C CYS A 203 -0.65 -27.20 -26.08
N GLY A 204 -1.32 -26.43 -26.93
CA GLY A 204 -1.90 -25.13 -26.56
C GLY A 204 -0.87 -24.11 -26.05
N GLY A 205 0.41 -24.22 -26.46
CA GLY A 205 1.49 -23.37 -25.97
C GLY A 205 2.26 -23.91 -24.78
N ALA A 206 1.81 -24.99 -24.12
CA ALA A 206 2.43 -25.52 -22.92
C ALA A 206 3.79 -26.22 -23.16
N GLY A 207 4.15 -26.55 -24.39
CA GLY A 207 5.37 -27.28 -24.72
C GLY A 207 5.36 -28.76 -24.32
N THR A 208 4.44 -29.16 -23.46
CA THR A 208 4.31 -30.56 -22.93
C THR A 208 2.89 -31.04 -23.10
N ILE A 209 2.71 -32.36 -23.17
CA ILE A 209 1.41 -33.04 -23.25
C ILE A 209 1.30 -34.10 -22.17
N ILE A 210 0.07 -34.39 -21.74
CA ILE A 210 -0.27 -35.48 -20.83
C ILE A 210 -0.96 -36.57 -21.65
N GLU A 211 -0.33 -37.73 -21.80
CA GLU A 211 -0.91 -38.82 -22.58
C GLU A 211 -2.14 -39.45 -21.89
N ASN A 212 -2.01 -39.67 -20.59
CA ASN A 212 -3.11 -40.24 -19.79
C ASN A 212 -3.54 -39.24 -18.73
N PRO A 213 -4.55 -38.39 -18.99
CA PRO A 213 -5.02 -37.42 -18.02
C PRO A 213 -5.65 -38.09 -16.79
N CYS A 214 -5.37 -37.57 -15.61
CA CYS A 214 -5.97 -38.02 -14.37
C CYS A 214 -7.51 -37.84 -14.44
N LYS A 215 -8.23 -38.93 -14.20
CA LYS A 215 -9.70 -38.93 -14.30
C LYS A 215 -10.37 -37.97 -13.32
N LYS A 216 -9.77 -37.77 -12.14
CA LYS A 216 -10.33 -36.92 -11.07
C LYS A 216 -10.23 -35.44 -11.37
N CYS A 217 -9.08 -34.99 -11.85
CA CYS A 217 -8.84 -33.56 -12.12
C CYS A 217 -8.87 -33.20 -13.62
N GLY A 218 -9.12 -34.15 -14.52
CA GLY A 218 -9.19 -33.92 -15.96
C GLY A 218 -7.86 -33.43 -16.57
N GLY A 219 -6.73 -33.73 -15.94
CA GLY A 219 -5.41 -33.30 -16.41
C GLY A 219 -4.91 -31.98 -15.80
N SER A 220 -5.75 -31.23 -15.04
CA SER A 220 -5.33 -29.97 -14.43
C SER A 220 -4.29 -30.14 -13.31
N GLY A 221 -4.30 -31.26 -12.62
CA GLY A 221 -3.50 -31.51 -11.43
C GLY A 221 -4.06 -30.85 -10.15
N LEU A 222 -5.17 -30.11 -10.25
CA LEU A 222 -5.71 -29.31 -9.16
C LEU A 222 -7.16 -29.69 -8.85
N GLU A 223 -7.56 -29.56 -7.60
CA GLU A 223 -8.93 -29.75 -7.10
C GLU A 223 -9.32 -28.57 -6.21
N ARG A 224 -10.49 -28.00 -6.42
CA ARG A 224 -11.01 -26.94 -5.58
C ARG A 224 -11.55 -27.47 -4.27
N LYS A 225 -11.02 -27.00 -3.14
CA LYS A 225 -11.43 -27.41 -1.80
C LYS A 225 -11.70 -26.23 -0.89
N LYS A 226 -12.66 -26.41 0.02
CA LYS A 226 -12.90 -25.46 1.11
C LYS A 226 -11.92 -25.75 2.25
N GLN A 227 -11.27 -24.70 2.70
CA GLN A 227 -10.33 -24.74 3.83
C GLN A 227 -10.84 -23.86 4.95
N LYS A 228 -10.53 -24.27 6.18
CA LYS A 228 -10.78 -23.50 7.39
C LYS A 228 -9.46 -23.19 8.05
N ILE A 229 -9.27 -21.94 8.43
CA ILE A 229 -8.07 -21.50 9.10
C ILE A 229 -8.40 -20.55 10.25
N LEU A 230 -7.70 -20.69 11.37
CA LEU A 230 -7.79 -19.78 12.50
C LEU A 230 -6.79 -18.66 12.32
N ILE A 231 -7.27 -17.43 12.30
CA ILE A 231 -6.46 -16.21 12.17
C ILE A 231 -6.46 -15.48 13.49
N THR A 232 -5.28 -15.07 13.93
CA THR A 232 -5.14 -14.21 15.12
C THR A 232 -5.05 -12.76 14.66
N ILE A 233 -6.03 -11.96 15.06
CA ILE A 233 -6.06 -10.51 14.86
C ILE A 233 -5.38 -9.87 16.05
N PRO A 234 -4.28 -9.13 15.86
CA PRO A 234 -3.62 -8.44 16.97
C PRO A 234 -4.49 -7.28 17.49
N ALA A 235 -4.37 -6.99 18.77
CA ALA A 235 -5.02 -5.83 19.38
C ALA A 235 -4.51 -4.53 18.73
N GLY A 236 -5.42 -3.58 18.54
CA GLY A 236 -5.09 -2.29 17.94
C GLY A 236 -4.87 -2.31 16.43
N ILE A 237 -5.28 -3.35 15.72
CA ILE A 237 -5.17 -3.40 14.26
C ILE A 237 -5.91 -2.23 13.63
N GLU A 238 -5.34 -1.66 12.57
CA GLU A 238 -5.93 -0.56 11.82
C GLU A 238 -6.71 -1.07 10.61
N GLU A 239 -7.67 -0.28 10.14
CA GLU A 239 -8.41 -0.56 8.93
C GLU A 239 -7.49 -0.62 7.71
N GLY A 240 -7.80 -1.54 6.77
CA GLY A 240 -6.99 -1.73 5.57
C GLY A 240 -5.69 -2.49 5.78
N LYS A 241 -5.32 -2.84 7.00
CA LYS A 241 -4.13 -3.67 7.26
C LYS A 241 -4.28 -5.05 6.64
N ARG A 242 -3.17 -5.55 6.10
CA ARG A 242 -3.07 -6.86 5.46
C ARG A 242 -2.33 -7.84 6.37
N ILE A 243 -2.96 -8.98 6.64
CA ILE A 243 -2.34 -10.13 7.30
C ILE A 243 -1.95 -11.12 6.21
N THR A 244 -0.66 -11.50 6.14
CA THR A 244 -0.16 -12.48 5.17
C THR A 244 -0.02 -13.84 5.84
N ILE A 245 -0.66 -14.85 5.27
CA ILE A 245 -0.57 -16.23 5.75
C ILE A 245 0.12 -17.05 4.66
N PRO A 246 1.39 -17.44 4.87
CA PRO A 246 2.18 -18.10 3.86
C PRO A 246 1.62 -19.49 3.53
N LYS A 247 1.75 -19.91 2.27
CA LYS A 247 1.34 -21.23 1.75
C LYS A 247 -0.15 -21.54 1.90
N GLN A 248 -1.00 -20.52 2.05
CA GLN A 248 -2.46 -20.67 2.14
C GLN A 248 -3.21 -20.15 0.90
N GLY A 249 -2.48 -19.82 -0.17
CA GLY A 249 -3.03 -19.54 -1.49
C GLY A 249 -3.35 -20.80 -2.30
N ASN A 250 -3.52 -20.65 -3.61
CA ASN A 250 -3.73 -21.76 -4.53
C ASN A 250 -2.47 -22.62 -4.66
N ALA A 251 -2.64 -23.90 -4.91
CA ALA A 251 -1.56 -24.80 -5.29
C ALA A 251 -0.99 -24.41 -6.65
N GLY A 252 0.30 -24.61 -6.82
CA GLY A 252 0.98 -24.38 -8.07
C GLY A 252 0.72 -25.48 -9.09
N SER A 253 0.83 -25.13 -10.37
CA SER A 253 0.71 -26.09 -11.45
C SER A 253 1.92 -27.03 -11.52
N GLY A 254 1.69 -28.28 -11.94
CA GLY A 254 2.77 -29.27 -12.10
C GLY A 254 3.43 -29.68 -10.78
N GLY A 255 2.72 -29.60 -9.64
CA GLY A 255 3.27 -29.89 -8.32
C GLY A 255 4.04 -28.72 -7.69
N GLY A 256 3.89 -27.50 -8.21
CA GLY A 256 4.55 -26.30 -7.68
C GLY A 256 4.02 -25.88 -6.31
N ASP A 257 4.80 -25.04 -5.61
CA ASP A 257 4.47 -24.55 -4.27
C ASP A 257 3.15 -23.74 -4.24
N TYR A 258 2.55 -23.70 -3.04
CA TYR A 258 1.37 -22.87 -2.80
C TYR A 258 1.72 -21.39 -2.82
N GLY A 259 0.75 -20.56 -3.27
CA GLY A 259 0.75 -19.13 -3.05
C GLY A 259 0.46 -18.77 -1.59
N ASP A 260 0.30 -17.50 -1.31
CA ASP A 260 -0.04 -16.96 0.01
C ASP A 260 -1.50 -16.51 0.06
N LEU A 261 -2.06 -16.48 1.26
CA LEU A 261 -3.37 -15.88 1.52
C LEU A 261 -3.16 -14.50 2.15
N TYR A 262 -3.71 -13.48 1.51
CA TYR A 262 -3.75 -12.11 1.99
C TYR A 262 -5.11 -11.81 2.56
N VAL A 263 -5.18 -11.57 3.86
CA VAL A 263 -6.40 -11.19 4.56
C VAL A 263 -6.37 -9.69 4.80
N PHE A 264 -7.31 -8.97 4.17
CA PHE A 264 -7.51 -7.54 4.35
C PHE A 264 -8.57 -7.31 5.41
N ILE A 265 -8.27 -6.48 6.38
CA ILE A 265 -9.13 -6.20 7.52
C ILE A 265 -9.98 -4.97 7.24
N PHE A 266 -11.30 -5.13 7.38
CA PHE A 266 -12.29 -4.06 7.34
C PHE A 266 -12.99 -4.00 8.70
N ILE A 267 -13.05 -2.80 9.28
CA ILE A 267 -13.60 -2.59 10.62
C ILE A 267 -15.01 -2.00 10.48
N LYS A 268 -16.00 -2.62 11.12
CA LYS A 268 -17.34 -2.03 11.18
C LYS A 268 -17.32 -0.80 12.08
N PRO A 269 -17.95 0.30 11.66
CA PRO A 269 -18.08 1.48 12.49
C PRO A 269 -18.86 1.15 13.78
N HIS A 270 -18.42 1.72 14.90
CA HIS A 270 -19.12 1.58 16.16
C HIS A 270 -20.14 2.71 16.34
N HIS A 271 -21.30 2.43 16.93
CA HIS A 271 -22.39 3.41 17.05
C HIS A 271 -22.10 4.53 18.08
N LEU A 272 -21.19 4.34 19.02
CA LEU A 272 -20.85 5.32 20.08
C LEU A 272 -19.40 5.80 20.00
N PHE A 273 -18.48 4.98 19.49
CA PHE A 273 -17.06 5.27 19.56
C PHE A 273 -16.47 5.46 18.17
N GLU A 274 -15.60 6.43 18.05
CA GLU A 274 -14.77 6.69 16.88
C GLU A 274 -13.30 6.58 17.29
N ARG A 275 -12.45 6.05 16.40
CA ARG A 275 -11.04 5.84 16.66
C ARG A 275 -10.18 6.80 15.85
N HIS A 276 -9.26 7.49 16.50
CA HIS A 276 -8.22 8.29 15.86
C HIS A 276 -6.84 7.85 16.39
N GLY A 277 -6.12 7.09 15.58
CA GLY A 277 -4.87 6.47 16.02
C GLY A 277 -5.08 5.46 17.15
N ASN A 278 -4.55 5.75 18.33
CA ASN A 278 -4.73 4.93 19.54
C ASN A 278 -5.80 5.50 20.49
N ASP A 279 -6.33 6.68 20.19
CA ASP A 279 -7.32 7.31 21.04
C ASP A 279 -8.75 7.00 20.57
N LEU A 280 -9.66 6.93 21.54
CA LEU A 280 -11.08 6.75 21.32
C LEU A 280 -11.82 8.04 21.60
N TYR A 281 -12.84 8.32 20.81
CA TYR A 281 -13.71 9.47 20.97
C TYR A 281 -15.15 9.02 21.10
N CYS A 282 -15.88 9.61 22.05
CA CYS A 282 -17.32 9.45 22.11
C CYS A 282 -17.99 10.74 22.54
N VAL A 283 -19.27 10.85 22.28
CA VAL A 283 -20.06 12.05 22.58
C VAL A 283 -20.91 11.78 23.81
N VAL A 284 -20.83 12.69 24.80
CA VAL A 284 -21.58 12.56 26.06
C VAL A 284 -22.48 13.79 26.25
N PRO A 285 -23.80 13.59 26.29
CA PRO A 285 -24.73 14.67 26.60
C PRO A 285 -24.76 14.93 28.11
N ILE A 286 -24.55 16.16 28.53
CA ILE A 286 -24.71 16.63 29.90
C ILE A 286 -25.74 17.75 29.96
N SER A 287 -26.33 17.99 31.14
CA SER A 287 -27.25 19.12 31.31
C SER A 287 -26.47 20.44 31.44
N MET A 288 -27.14 21.55 31.16
CA MET A 288 -26.55 22.90 31.35
C MET A 288 -26.11 23.14 32.79
N THR A 289 -26.85 22.60 33.79
CA THR A 289 -26.49 22.72 35.20
C THR A 289 -25.25 21.90 35.56
N GLN A 290 -25.10 20.70 34.98
CA GLN A 290 -23.89 19.89 35.14
C GLN A 290 -22.67 20.58 34.48
N ALA A 291 -22.87 21.24 33.36
CA ALA A 291 -21.81 21.98 32.69
C ALA A 291 -21.38 23.22 33.51
N ALA A 292 -22.32 23.95 34.04
CA ALA A 292 -22.06 25.20 34.81
C ALA A 292 -21.42 24.87 36.19
N LEU A 293 -21.99 23.94 36.92
CA LEU A 293 -21.57 23.64 38.32
C LEU A 293 -20.48 22.57 38.43
N GLY A 294 -20.21 21.86 37.33
CA GLY A 294 -19.43 20.66 37.35
C GLY A 294 -20.25 19.47 37.88
N ALA A 295 -19.84 18.27 37.51
CA ALA A 295 -20.53 17.05 37.93
C ALA A 295 -19.61 15.83 37.83
N GLU A 296 -19.97 14.78 38.56
CA GLU A 296 -19.45 13.44 38.33
C GLU A 296 -20.45 12.65 37.50
N ILE A 297 -20.03 12.20 36.32
CA ILE A 297 -20.87 11.39 35.45
C ILE A 297 -20.34 9.98 35.34
N ARG A 298 -21.22 9.03 35.04
CA ARG A 298 -20.87 7.65 34.79
C ARG A 298 -21.03 7.36 33.32
N VAL A 299 -19.94 6.95 32.67
CA VAL A 299 -19.91 6.57 31.25
C VAL A 299 -19.45 5.12 31.12
N LYS A 300 -19.92 4.44 30.10
CA LYS A 300 -19.41 3.11 29.77
C LYS A 300 -18.21 3.23 28.83
N SER A 301 -17.12 2.54 29.15
CA SER A 301 -16.02 2.39 28.21
C SER A 301 -16.37 1.34 27.14
N LEU A 302 -15.49 1.16 26.16
CA LEU A 302 -15.70 0.22 25.05
C LEU A 302 -15.84 -1.25 25.52
N ASN A 303 -15.30 -1.59 26.68
CA ASN A 303 -15.41 -2.93 27.32
C ASN A 303 -16.56 -3.04 28.32
N ASP A 304 -17.56 -2.15 28.25
CA ASP A 304 -18.70 -2.06 29.17
C ASP A 304 -18.35 -1.76 30.64
N LYS A 305 -17.10 -1.43 30.95
CA LYS A 305 -16.69 -1.01 32.28
C LYS A 305 -17.28 0.37 32.59
N GLN A 306 -17.88 0.54 33.76
CA GLN A 306 -18.34 1.84 34.21
C GLN A 306 -17.18 2.71 34.69
N LEU A 307 -17.02 3.87 34.08
CA LEU A 307 -16.04 4.88 34.44
C LEU A 307 -16.75 6.05 35.08
N THR A 308 -16.24 6.51 36.22
CA THR A 308 -16.67 7.77 36.82
C THR A 308 -15.76 8.88 36.35
N VAL A 309 -16.33 9.87 35.69
CA VAL A 309 -15.58 10.97 35.09
C VAL A 309 -16.06 12.29 35.70
N LYS A 310 -15.10 13.09 36.13
CA LYS A 310 -15.37 14.42 36.69
C LYS A 310 -15.39 15.45 35.57
N ILE A 311 -16.51 16.13 35.40
CA ILE A 311 -16.70 17.26 34.51
C ILE A 311 -16.37 18.53 35.30
N PRO A 312 -15.41 19.37 34.84
CA PRO A 312 -15.11 20.64 35.49
C PRO A 312 -16.31 21.62 35.42
N ALA A 313 -16.42 22.51 36.39
CA ALA A 313 -17.36 23.60 36.32
C ALA A 313 -16.98 24.58 35.17
N GLY A 314 -17.97 25.10 34.48
CA GLY A 314 -17.75 25.97 33.34
C GLY A 314 -17.41 25.25 32.02
N THR A 315 -17.58 23.93 31.94
CA THR A 315 -17.35 23.15 30.70
C THR A 315 -18.27 23.64 29.58
N GLN A 316 -17.69 23.88 28.40
CA GLN A 316 -18.42 24.40 27.25
C GLN A 316 -18.86 23.29 26.30
N HIS A 317 -19.81 23.62 25.41
CA HIS A 317 -20.23 22.72 24.34
C HIS A 317 -19.07 22.47 23.38
N GLY A 318 -18.77 21.19 23.12
CA GLY A 318 -17.65 20.79 22.26
C GLY A 318 -16.34 20.52 22.99
N ASP A 319 -16.25 20.88 24.29
CA ASP A 319 -15.06 20.55 25.08
C ASP A 319 -14.85 19.05 25.16
N ALA A 320 -13.58 18.62 25.22
CA ALA A 320 -13.20 17.24 25.33
C ALA A 320 -12.58 16.93 26.69
N VAL A 321 -13.20 16.01 27.44
CA VAL A 321 -12.69 15.53 28.72
C VAL A 321 -11.92 14.24 28.48
N ARG A 322 -10.63 14.24 28.85
CA ARG A 322 -9.72 13.11 28.65
C ARG A 322 -9.78 12.13 29.82
N VAL A 323 -9.98 10.86 29.49
CA VAL A 323 -9.87 9.74 30.41
C VAL A 323 -8.65 8.90 30.04
N ARG A 324 -7.63 8.93 30.86
CA ARG A 324 -6.33 8.30 30.55
C ARG A 324 -6.41 6.78 30.54
N GLY A 325 -5.75 6.16 29.54
CA GLY A 325 -5.57 4.71 29.50
C GLY A 325 -6.81 3.90 29.12
N GLU A 326 -7.91 4.53 28.70
CA GLU A 326 -9.16 3.85 28.29
C GLU A 326 -9.35 3.88 26.75
N GLY A 327 -8.25 4.09 26.01
CA GLY A 327 -8.21 4.03 24.54
C GLY A 327 -7.86 2.64 24.03
N VAL A 328 -7.25 2.59 22.83
CA VAL A 328 -6.83 1.37 22.13
C VAL A 328 -5.47 0.91 22.66
N PRO A 329 -5.32 -0.37 23.04
CA PRO A 329 -4.01 -0.92 23.39
C PRO A 329 -3.09 -0.93 22.16
N ALA A 330 -1.93 -0.29 22.25
CA ALA A 330 -0.95 -0.31 21.17
C ALA A 330 0.03 -1.48 21.33
N ALA A 331 0.54 -1.98 20.22
CA ALA A 331 1.57 -3.03 20.21
C ALA A 331 2.86 -2.64 20.96
N THR A 332 3.11 -1.34 21.13
CA THR A 332 4.21 -0.76 21.90
C THR A 332 3.99 -0.77 23.42
N GLY A 333 2.87 -1.34 23.90
CA GLY A 333 2.52 -1.42 25.32
C GLY A 333 1.91 -0.15 25.92
N ARG A 334 1.77 0.93 25.16
CA ARG A 334 1.13 2.17 25.60
C ARG A 334 -0.32 2.20 25.13
N THR A 335 -1.28 2.17 26.07
CA THR A 335 -2.70 2.34 25.77
C THR A 335 -3.00 3.81 25.48
N GLY A 336 -3.80 4.08 24.46
CA GLY A 336 -4.32 5.42 24.19
C GLY A 336 -5.32 5.90 25.22
N ASP A 337 -5.94 7.02 24.98
CA ASP A 337 -6.88 7.66 25.90
C ASP A 337 -8.29 7.69 25.30
N LEU A 338 -9.28 7.87 26.19
CA LEU A 338 -10.67 8.09 25.77
C LEU A 338 -11.00 9.57 25.93
N TYR A 339 -11.47 10.20 24.87
CA TYR A 339 -11.93 11.58 24.83
C TYR A 339 -13.46 11.64 24.79
N LEU A 340 -14.05 12.27 25.80
CA LEU A 340 -15.48 12.49 25.93
C LEU A 340 -15.81 13.89 25.39
N LYS A 341 -16.33 13.98 24.18
CA LYS A 341 -16.80 15.26 23.60
C LYS A 341 -18.15 15.62 24.23
N VAL A 342 -18.16 16.71 24.94
CA VAL A 342 -19.32 17.16 25.71
C VAL A 342 -20.32 17.84 24.78
N ILE A 343 -21.59 17.44 24.87
CA ILE A 343 -22.71 18.15 24.28
C ILE A 343 -23.65 18.64 25.39
N ILE A 344 -23.84 19.95 25.47
CA ILE A 344 -24.75 20.53 26.46
C ILE A 344 -26.18 20.39 25.97
N LYS A 345 -27.00 19.67 26.74
CA LYS A 345 -28.44 19.53 26.50
C LYS A 345 -29.22 20.59 27.29
N ILE A 346 -29.88 21.47 26.55
CA ILE A 346 -30.82 22.43 27.13
C ILE A 346 -32.18 21.74 27.25
N PRO A 347 -32.84 21.79 28.43
CA PRO A 347 -34.14 21.18 28.60
C PRO A 347 -35.22 21.87 27.76
N THR A 348 -35.96 21.12 26.95
CA THR A 348 -37.05 21.66 26.13
C THR A 348 -38.36 21.87 26.90
N ARG A 349 -38.52 21.14 28.02
CA ARG A 349 -39.69 21.28 28.91
C ARG A 349 -39.20 21.64 30.30
N ILE A 350 -39.57 22.81 30.76
CA ILE A 350 -39.18 23.37 32.06
C ILE A 350 -40.43 23.64 32.89
N SER A 351 -40.44 23.19 34.15
CA SER A 351 -41.53 23.44 35.09
C SER A 351 -41.65 24.95 35.38
N SER A 352 -42.80 25.38 35.90
CA SER A 352 -43.01 26.78 36.31
C SER A 352 -41.99 27.25 37.36
N SER A 353 -41.65 26.39 38.32
CA SER A 353 -40.61 26.65 39.31
C SER A 353 -39.22 26.79 38.67
N GLY A 354 -38.89 25.87 37.74
CA GLY A 354 -37.63 25.95 36.98
C GLY A 354 -37.47 27.23 36.17
N LYS A 355 -38.56 27.71 35.55
CA LYS A 355 -38.55 28.98 34.83
C LYS A 355 -38.27 30.16 35.74
N LYS A 356 -38.87 30.19 36.97
CA LYS A 356 -38.58 31.22 37.96
C LYS A 356 -37.10 31.25 38.36
N LEU A 357 -36.54 30.09 38.70
CA LEU A 357 -35.11 29.97 39.06
C LEU A 357 -34.17 30.40 37.90
N LEU A 358 -34.49 30.03 36.68
CA LEU A 358 -33.68 30.45 35.52
C LEU A 358 -33.83 31.98 35.26
N SER A 359 -35.01 32.57 35.47
CA SER A 359 -35.19 34.00 35.34
C SER A 359 -34.46 34.80 36.42
N GLU A 360 -34.45 34.28 37.68
CA GLU A 360 -33.64 34.84 38.75
C GLU A 360 -32.15 34.73 38.48
N PHE A 361 -31.69 33.59 37.97
CA PHE A 361 -30.32 33.37 37.60
C PHE A 361 -29.90 34.37 36.49
N SER A 362 -30.69 34.52 35.43
CA SER A 362 -30.43 35.45 34.31
C SER A 362 -30.31 36.91 34.82
N ALA A 363 -31.13 37.29 35.78
CA ALA A 363 -31.07 38.62 36.40
C ALA A 363 -29.81 38.83 37.26
N ILE A 364 -29.35 37.79 37.96
CA ILE A 364 -28.13 37.82 38.79
C ILE A 364 -26.88 37.92 37.92
N GLU A 365 -26.80 37.14 36.85
CA GLU A 365 -25.64 37.07 35.96
C GLU A 365 -25.60 38.27 34.94
N GLY A 366 -26.66 39.05 34.84
CA GLY A 366 -26.70 40.23 33.99
C GLY A 366 -26.57 39.89 32.51
N GLU A 367 -27.32 38.90 32.03
CA GLU A 367 -27.23 38.44 30.65
C GLU A 367 -27.42 39.59 29.64
N ASN A 368 -26.47 39.69 28.70
CA ASN A 368 -26.51 40.73 27.65
C ASN A 368 -27.60 40.40 26.63
N THR A 369 -28.54 41.34 26.43
CA THR A 369 -29.61 41.24 25.43
C THR A 369 -29.13 41.52 24.00
N ALA A 370 -27.92 42.07 23.83
CA ALA A 370 -27.29 42.34 22.55
C ALA A 370 -25.92 41.66 22.44
N PRO A 371 -25.88 40.31 22.25
CA PRO A 371 -24.61 39.60 22.16
C PRO A 371 -23.82 39.99 20.91
N ASP A 372 -22.50 40.03 21.02
CA ASP A 372 -21.61 40.27 19.89
C ASP A 372 -21.68 39.13 18.87
N MET A 373 -21.79 39.48 17.59
CA MET A 373 -21.79 38.50 16.52
C MET A 373 -20.40 37.91 16.31
N VAL A 374 -20.33 36.59 16.19
CA VAL A 374 -19.09 35.85 15.96
C VAL A 374 -18.98 35.51 14.47
N PRO A 375 -17.82 35.68 13.82
CA PRO A 375 -17.61 35.24 12.45
C PRO A 375 -17.80 33.74 12.28
N LEU A 376 -18.42 33.31 11.17
CA LEU A 376 -18.64 31.88 10.84
C LEU A 376 -17.34 31.03 10.81
N SER A 377 -16.20 31.70 10.57
CA SER A 377 -14.88 31.06 10.60
C SER A 377 -14.42 30.60 12.00
N LYS A 378 -15.14 30.97 13.07
CA LYS A 378 -14.86 30.56 14.46
C LYS A 378 -15.82 29.51 15.01
N LEU A 379 -16.73 29.02 14.17
CA LEU A 379 -17.62 27.91 14.41
C LEU A 379 -17.00 26.60 13.84
#